data_2928c8c15e26839bd94f1662b7ec66fe
#
_entry.id   2928c8c15e26839bd94f1662b7ec66fe
#
_cell.length_a   1.000
_cell.length_b   1.000
_cell.length_c   1.000
_cell.angle_alpha   90.00
_cell.angle_beta   90.00
_cell.angle_gamma   90.00
#
_symmetry.space_group_name_H-M   'P 1'
#
loop_
_entity.id
_entity.type
_entity.pdbx_description
1 polymer ?
#
loop_
_entity_poly.entity_id
_entity_poly.type
_entity_poly.pdbx_seq_one_letter_code
_entity_poly.pdbx_strand_id
1 'polypeptide(L)'
;MKRKLLAATLTAAMVLSLAACGGSSSSSSSGTAASCSGASGSGELQVNIWDNNQLAGLQQIADEWTEESGVKVKINVVDWDNYWTLLEAGASGGQMPDVFWMHSNTAQMYMENDLLLNLDDYIAKDDAIDLANYYEGVVELYNRDDNGSQYALPKDHDTIALLYNKAIFDKYGVEYPTDDWTWEDVRDAAAKITEAGKADGVYGYAINTSNNQDGWYNIIYDYGGQVITDDHKGTTIGSDEAKAGMEMLRQILEVAAPQTVVAETGTDSLFNSGLTAMITQGSWMINTFYKAEHHDDYAWAMLPYADVNGNGQCDKGERYSAYNGLGWAAAANTADPDAAYSLISYFCSEKAQKEQAALGVTMAGMKGVSEDFANAFEGMDVSAFTRAEEEGDLFFRPYTRNTTVWEDALQQNGGFLDAWLNPSDPAVMAKACDNAQKIIEDAIAAE
;
A
#
# COMPACT_ATOMS: atom_id res chain seq x y z
N MET A 1 -21.08 6.59 55.12
CA MET A 1 -20.41 7.81 55.65
C MET A 1 -19.37 8.28 54.63
N LYS A 2 -19.66 9.41 54.02
CA LYS A 2 -18.82 10.53 53.65
C LYS A 2 -17.44 10.24 53.03
N ARG A 3 -17.28 10.50 51.75
CA ARG A 3 -16.63 11.70 51.23
C ARG A 3 -16.96 11.85 49.74
N LYS A 4 -17.74 12.90 49.51
CA LYS A 4 -17.93 13.59 48.22
C LYS A 4 -16.87 14.69 48.10
N LEU A 5 -16.68 15.16 46.83
CA LEU A 5 -16.09 16.42 46.38
C LEU A 5 -14.57 16.49 46.29
N LEU A 6 -14.12 16.58 45.03
CA LEU A 6 -13.53 17.82 44.49
C LEU A 6 -13.51 17.72 42.96
N ALA A 7 -14.58 18.27 42.38
CA ALA A 7 -14.53 18.80 41.00
C ALA A 7 -14.49 20.31 41.21
N ALA A 8 -13.55 21.01 40.56
CA ALA A 8 -13.78 22.31 39.97
C ALA A 8 -12.47 23.04 39.63
N THR A 9 -12.47 23.59 38.45
CA THR A 9 -11.79 24.81 38.01
C THR A 9 -10.29 24.78 37.74
N LEU A 10 -10.01 24.69 36.42
CA LEU A 10 -9.00 25.54 35.79
C LEU A 10 -9.47 25.86 34.35
N THR A 11 -10.35 26.87 34.30
CA THR A 11 -10.67 27.58 33.06
C THR A 11 -10.07 28.98 33.21
N ALA A 12 -9.52 29.47 32.07
CA ALA A 12 -9.15 30.88 31.85
C ALA A 12 -7.74 31.31 32.29
N ALA A 13 -6.85 31.39 31.30
CA ALA A 13 -6.11 32.65 31.00
C ALA A 13 -5.01 32.37 29.99
N MET A 14 -5.22 32.71 28.71
CA MET A 14 -4.18 33.16 27.79
C MET A 14 -4.83 33.92 26.64
N VAL A 15 -5.02 35.21 26.90
CA VAL A 15 -5.17 36.20 25.83
C VAL A 15 -4.09 37.25 26.07
N LEU A 16 -3.42 37.62 24.96
CA LEU A 16 -2.53 38.78 24.77
C LEU A 16 -1.08 38.70 25.27
N SER A 17 -0.20 38.54 24.32
CA SER A 17 0.94 39.46 24.14
C SER A 17 1.41 39.46 22.69
N LEU A 18 1.01 40.50 21.96
CA LEU A 18 1.69 40.95 20.74
C LEU A 18 2.80 41.95 21.10
N ALA A 19 3.85 41.88 20.30
CA ALA A 19 4.83 42.92 20.02
C ALA A 19 6.16 42.90 20.79
N ALA A 20 7.26 42.59 20.14
CA ALA A 20 8.24 43.53 19.61
C ALA A 20 9.58 42.88 19.25
N CYS A 21 9.99 43.09 18.02
CA CYS A 21 11.31 43.27 17.41
C CYS A 21 12.60 42.84 18.11
N GLY A 22 13.46 42.14 17.33
CA GLY A 22 14.91 42.34 17.44
C GLY A 22 15.74 41.09 17.06
N GLY A 23 16.35 41.11 15.88
CA GLY A 23 17.11 40.12 15.18
C GLY A 23 18.23 39.41 15.92
N SER A 24 18.52 38.23 15.45
CA SER A 24 19.86 37.77 15.01
C SER A 24 19.82 36.30 14.57
N SER A 25 20.44 36.05 13.47
CA SER A 25 20.64 34.82 12.74
C SER A 25 21.09 33.61 13.56
N SER A 26 20.40 32.49 13.41
CA SER A 26 21.00 31.15 13.44
C SER A 26 20.15 30.20 12.59
N SER A 27 20.80 29.57 11.62
CA SER A 27 20.26 28.59 10.70
C SER A 27 19.76 27.34 11.43
N SER A 28 18.46 27.09 11.39
CA SER A 28 17.87 25.79 11.66
C SER A 28 16.90 25.47 10.52
N SER A 29 17.12 24.33 9.86
CA SER A 29 16.27 23.78 8.83
C SER A 29 14.87 23.53 9.39
N SER A 30 13.96 24.45 9.13
CA SER A 30 12.53 24.26 9.41
C SER A 30 11.93 23.48 8.22
N GLY A 31 11.55 22.24 8.47
CA GLY A 31 10.60 21.56 7.62
C GLY A 31 9.35 22.43 7.49
N THR A 32 9.03 22.81 6.27
CA THR A 32 7.82 23.56 5.92
C THR A 32 6.65 22.61 6.13
N ALA A 33 5.86 22.82 7.16
CA ALA A 33 4.55 22.19 7.25
C ALA A 33 3.75 22.62 6.00
N ALA A 34 3.47 21.66 5.12
CA ALA A 34 2.57 21.88 3.99
C ALA A 34 1.19 22.21 4.55
N SER A 35 0.78 23.46 4.47
CA SER A 35 -0.61 23.83 4.74
C SER A 35 -1.42 23.40 3.52
N CYS A 36 -2.37 22.48 3.68
CA CYS A 36 -3.42 22.25 2.71
C CYS A 36 -4.21 23.53 2.55
N SER A 37 -3.89 24.33 1.53
CA SER A 37 -4.72 25.48 1.16
C SER A 37 -5.87 24.94 0.31
N GLY A 38 -7.04 24.83 0.93
CA GLY A 38 -8.26 24.44 0.24
C GLY A 38 -8.63 25.39 -0.87
N ALA A 39 -9.44 24.83 -1.77
CA ALA A 39 -9.94 25.40 -2.99
C ALA A 39 -10.25 26.90 -2.91
N SER A 40 -9.48 27.69 -3.58
CA SER A 40 -9.85 29.03 -3.95
C SER A 40 -9.90 29.07 -5.48
N GLY A 41 -10.95 29.60 -6.08
CA GLY A 41 -11.12 29.71 -7.54
C GLY A 41 -10.02 30.52 -8.22
N SER A 42 -8.80 30.02 -8.13
CA SER A 42 -7.56 30.65 -8.59
C SER A 42 -7.12 30.16 -9.98
N GLY A 43 -7.87 29.26 -10.62
CA GLY A 43 -7.46 28.64 -11.88
C GLY A 43 -6.28 27.67 -11.70
N GLU A 44 -6.09 27.12 -10.51
CA GLU A 44 -5.06 26.11 -10.17
C GLU A 44 -5.69 25.00 -9.33
N LEU A 45 -5.58 23.74 -9.79
CA LEU A 45 -6.02 22.56 -9.04
C LEU A 45 -4.92 22.12 -8.06
N GLN A 46 -5.33 21.80 -6.83
CA GLN A 46 -4.47 21.21 -5.84
C GLN A 46 -4.59 19.68 -5.91
N VAL A 47 -3.48 19.00 -6.18
CA VAL A 47 -3.41 17.54 -6.29
C VAL A 47 -2.55 16.99 -5.16
N ASN A 48 -3.05 16.02 -4.39
CA ASN A 48 -2.27 15.38 -3.33
C ASN A 48 -1.92 13.93 -3.69
N ILE A 49 -0.65 13.60 -3.49
CA ILE A 49 -0.08 12.25 -3.62
C ILE A 49 0.81 11.96 -2.41
N TRP A 50 1.23 10.70 -2.20
CA TRP A 50 2.13 10.38 -1.08
C TRP A 50 3.52 9.87 -1.49
N ASP A 51 3.76 9.53 -2.76
CA ASP A 51 5.06 9.03 -3.21
C ASP A 51 5.83 10.06 -4.02
N ASN A 52 6.94 10.53 -3.44
CA ASN A 52 7.82 11.49 -4.11
C ASN A 52 8.54 10.90 -5.34
N ASN A 53 8.70 9.56 -5.42
CA ASN A 53 9.38 8.94 -6.57
C ASN A 53 8.55 9.04 -7.85
N GLN A 54 7.23 9.18 -7.72
CA GLN A 54 6.29 9.30 -8.83
C GLN A 54 6.05 10.76 -9.25
N LEU A 55 6.44 11.74 -8.40
CA LEU A 55 6.14 13.16 -8.63
C LEU A 55 6.61 13.66 -10.01
N ALA A 56 7.84 13.34 -10.39
CA ALA A 56 8.43 13.89 -11.63
C ALA A 56 7.65 13.43 -12.88
N GLY A 57 7.30 12.16 -12.96
CA GLY A 57 6.51 11.64 -14.09
C GLY A 57 5.08 12.16 -14.08
N LEU A 58 4.42 12.19 -12.93
CA LEU A 58 3.06 12.73 -12.82
C LEU A 58 3.00 14.24 -13.09
N GLN A 59 4.03 14.99 -12.71
CA GLN A 59 4.10 16.42 -13.03
C GLN A 59 4.24 16.64 -14.53
N GLN A 60 5.06 15.84 -15.23
CA GLN A 60 5.17 15.91 -16.69
C GLN A 60 3.81 15.70 -17.36
N ILE A 61 3.07 14.66 -16.98
CA ILE A 61 1.71 14.38 -17.50
C ILE A 61 0.73 15.53 -17.17
N ALA A 62 0.82 16.08 -15.94
CA ALA A 62 -0.03 17.19 -15.52
C ALA A 62 0.29 18.50 -16.29
N ASP A 63 1.56 18.73 -16.63
CA ASP A 63 1.99 19.89 -17.41
C ASP A 63 1.45 19.82 -18.85
N GLU A 64 1.41 18.62 -19.46
CA GLU A 64 0.76 18.43 -20.77
C GLU A 64 -0.75 18.76 -20.74
N TRP A 65 -1.45 18.28 -19.72
CA TRP A 65 -2.86 18.64 -19.53
C TRP A 65 -3.04 20.15 -19.29
N THR A 66 -2.12 20.79 -18.55
CA THR A 66 -2.13 22.24 -18.33
C THR A 66 -1.98 23.00 -19.63
N GLU A 67 -1.14 22.54 -20.56
CA GLU A 67 -0.98 23.15 -21.89
C GLU A 67 -2.28 23.05 -22.72
N GLU A 68 -3.01 21.95 -22.61
CA GLU A 68 -4.26 21.72 -23.33
C GLU A 68 -5.44 22.48 -22.72
N SER A 69 -5.58 22.45 -21.38
CA SER A 69 -6.72 23.00 -20.64
C SER A 69 -6.59 24.47 -20.29
N GLY A 70 -5.36 24.98 -20.16
CA GLY A 70 -5.07 26.30 -19.61
C GLY A 70 -5.21 26.41 -18.08
N VAL A 71 -5.58 25.33 -17.39
CA VAL A 71 -5.70 25.27 -15.92
C VAL A 71 -4.41 24.75 -15.32
N LYS A 72 -3.89 25.40 -14.28
CA LYS A 72 -2.67 24.99 -13.62
C LYS A 72 -2.91 23.83 -12.67
N VAL A 73 -1.89 23.00 -12.51
CA VAL A 73 -1.88 21.88 -11.54
C VAL A 73 -0.71 22.07 -10.60
N LYS A 74 -0.98 21.95 -9.30
CA LYS A 74 0.03 21.88 -8.26
C LYS A 74 -0.05 20.54 -7.57
N ILE A 75 0.96 19.69 -7.77
CA ILE A 75 1.06 18.40 -7.08
C ILE A 75 1.80 18.62 -5.75
N ASN A 76 1.15 18.24 -4.65
CA ASN A 76 1.72 18.27 -3.30
C ASN A 76 2.01 16.82 -2.89
N VAL A 77 3.22 16.57 -2.41
CA VAL A 77 3.59 15.27 -1.83
C VAL A 77 3.46 15.35 -0.32
N VAL A 78 2.66 14.46 0.25
CA VAL A 78 2.45 14.32 1.70
C VAL A 78 2.79 12.89 2.04
N ASP A 79 3.68 12.65 3.00
CA ASP A 79 4.03 11.29 3.40
C ASP A 79 2.80 10.50 3.88
N TRP A 80 2.86 9.17 3.77
CA TRP A 80 1.74 8.26 4.02
C TRP A 80 1.06 8.48 5.37
N ASP A 81 1.84 8.65 6.47
CA ASP A 81 1.29 8.75 7.81
C ASP A 81 0.50 10.05 8.01
N ASN A 82 0.98 11.14 7.42
CA ASN A 82 0.31 12.45 7.48
C ASN A 82 -0.79 12.60 6.43
N TYR A 83 -0.75 11.83 5.33
CA TYR A 83 -1.69 11.97 4.23
C TYR A 83 -3.15 11.81 4.67
N TRP A 84 -3.44 10.73 5.35
CA TRP A 84 -4.80 10.43 5.82
C TRP A 84 -5.25 11.39 6.90
N THR A 85 -4.36 11.74 7.85
CA THR A 85 -4.65 12.76 8.89
C THR A 85 -5.03 14.10 8.27
N LEU A 86 -4.31 14.54 7.23
CA LEU A 86 -4.59 15.82 6.57
C LEU A 86 -5.85 15.74 5.69
N LEU A 87 -6.09 14.60 5.04
CA LEU A 87 -7.29 14.40 4.23
C LEU A 87 -8.55 14.39 5.10
N GLU A 88 -8.54 13.71 6.25
CA GLU A 88 -9.63 13.70 7.24
C GLU A 88 -9.87 15.09 7.85
N ALA A 89 -8.80 15.81 8.19
CA ALA A 89 -8.91 17.18 8.67
C ALA A 89 -9.51 18.09 7.59
N GLY A 90 -9.09 17.90 6.33
CA GLY A 90 -9.66 18.60 5.17
C GLY A 90 -11.13 18.28 4.95
N ALA A 91 -11.54 17.03 5.06
CA ALA A 91 -12.93 16.59 4.97
C ALA A 91 -13.79 17.26 6.05
N SER A 92 -13.32 17.24 7.31
CA SER A 92 -14.01 17.87 8.44
C SER A 92 -14.05 19.41 8.33
N GLY A 93 -13.03 20.03 7.74
CA GLY A 93 -12.89 21.48 7.57
C GLY A 93 -13.46 22.03 6.28
N GLY A 94 -13.93 21.18 5.37
CA GLY A 94 -14.37 21.59 4.02
C GLY A 94 -13.23 22.08 3.12
N GLN A 95 -12.01 21.59 3.33
CA GLN A 95 -10.79 22.02 2.65
C GLN A 95 -9.96 20.83 2.16
N MET A 96 -10.62 19.89 1.47
CA MET A 96 -9.94 18.80 0.78
C MET A 96 -9.17 19.31 -0.44
N PRO A 97 -8.11 18.64 -0.91
CA PRO A 97 -7.52 18.92 -2.22
C PRO A 97 -8.53 18.64 -3.33
N ASP A 98 -8.37 19.29 -4.50
CA ASP A 98 -9.31 19.11 -5.60
C ASP A 98 -9.28 17.71 -6.15
N VAL A 99 -8.08 17.16 -6.38
CA VAL A 99 -7.83 15.80 -6.86
C VAL A 99 -6.81 15.12 -5.95
N PHE A 100 -6.95 13.83 -5.72
CA PHE A 100 -6.04 13.10 -4.83
C PHE A 100 -6.07 11.60 -5.07
N TRP A 101 -5.01 10.93 -4.62
CA TRP A 101 -4.98 9.48 -4.62
C TRP A 101 -5.92 8.93 -3.56
N MET A 102 -6.71 7.94 -3.96
CA MET A 102 -7.55 7.16 -3.05
C MET A 102 -7.03 5.73 -2.99
N HIS A 103 -7.01 5.18 -1.79
CA HIS A 103 -6.60 3.79 -1.55
C HIS A 103 -7.82 2.93 -1.17
N SER A 104 -7.82 1.68 -1.60
CA SER A 104 -8.93 0.73 -1.41
C SER A 104 -9.37 0.55 0.06
N ASN A 105 -8.43 0.64 1.02
CA ASN A 105 -8.73 0.43 2.44
C ASN A 105 -9.62 1.52 3.07
N THR A 106 -9.66 2.72 2.49
CA THR A 106 -10.46 3.84 2.99
C THR A 106 -11.58 4.25 2.04
N ALA A 107 -11.55 3.76 0.79
CA ALA A 107 -12.44 4.23 -0.27
C ALA A 107 -13.93 4.14 0.10
N GLN A 108 -14.40 3.00 0.62
CA GLN A 108 -15.81 2.84 0.98
C GLN A 108 -16.27 3.85 2.01
N MET A 109 -15.47 4.09 3.06
CA MET A 109 -15.77 5.09 4.09
C MET A 109 -15.91 6.49 3.50
N TYR A 110 -15.02 6.89 2.57
CA TYR A 110 -15.10 8.21 1.93
C TYR A 110 -16.30 8.33 1.00
N MET A 111 -16.63 7.29 0.24
CA MET A 111 -17.80 7.24 -0.65
C MET A 111 -19.10 7.31 0.14
N GLU A 112 -19.24 6.56 1.23
CA GLU A 112 -20.43 6.53 2.06
C GLU A 112 -20.71 7.83 2.82
N ASN A 113 -19.67 8.58 3.12
CA ASN A 113 -19.79 9.88 3.77
C ASN A 113 -19.92 11.04 2.76
N ASP A 114 -20.16 10.73 1.47
CA ASP A 114 -20.32 11.71 0.40
C ASP A 114 -19.14 12.72 0.31
N LEU A 115 -17.91 12.25 0.60
CA LEU A 115 -16.70 13.08 0.56
C LEU A 115 -16.06 13.13 -0.82
N LEU A 116 -16.38 12.17 -1.68
CA LEU A 116 -15.87 12.08 -3.05
C LEU A 116 -16.90 12.56 -4.07
N LEU A 117 -16.41 13.14 -5.16
CA LEU A 117 -17.24 13.51 -6.31
C LEU A 117 -17.73 12.23 -7.00
N ASN A 118 -19.04 12.12 -7.20
CA ASN A 118 -19.60 11.04 -8.02
C ASN A 118 -19.26 11.28 -9.49
N LEU A 119 -18.65 10.28 -10.14
CA LEU A 119 -18.13 10.39 -11.50
C LEU A 119 -19.09 9.86 -12.58
N ASP A 120 -20.22 9.23 -12.23
CA ASP A 120 -21.12 8.56 -13.19
C ASP A 120 -21.56 9.47 -14.34
N ASP A 121 -22.03 10.68 -14.01
CA ASP A 121 -22.51 11.63 -15.00
C ASP A 121 -21.40 12.20 -15.91
N TYR A 122 -20.17 12.22 -15.40
CA TYR A 122 -18.99 12.63 -16.15
C TYR A 122 -18.55 11.51 -17.10
N ILE A 123 -18.37 10.30 -16.58
CA ILE A 123 -17.99 9.10 -17.34
C ILE A 123 -18.99 8.86 -18.49
N ALA A 124 -20.28 8.98 -18.22
CA ALA A 124 -21.31 8.78 -19.23
C ALA A 124 -21.24 9.75 -20.43
N LYS A 125 -20.49 10.84 -20.33
CA LYS A 125 -20.33 11.88 -21.36
C LYS A 125 -18.91 11.93 -21.92
N ASP A 126 -18.02 11.11 -21.42
CA ASP A 126 -16.59 11.10 -21.75
C ASP A 126 -16.26 9.93 -22.67
N ASP A 127 -16.13 10.21 -23.95
CA ASP A 127 -15.76 9.19 -24.95
C ASP A 127 -14.31 8.65 -24.78
N ALA A 128 -13.48 9.30 -23.95
CA ALA A 128 -12.11 8.87 -23.69
C ALA A 128 -12.02 7.79 -22.60
N ILE A 129 -13.05 7.67 -21.75
CA ILE A 129 -13.07 6.73 -20.63
C ILE A 129 -14.10 5.62 -20.88
N ASP A 130 -13.60 4.41 -21.09
CA ASP A 130 -14.40 3.18 -21.06
C ASP A 130 -13.85 2.29 -19.94
N LEU A 131 -14.62 2.11 -18.87
CA LEU A 131 -14.22 1.31 -17.69
C LEU A 131 -13.90 -0.14 -18.04
N ALA A 132 -14.41 -0.70 -19.14
CA ALA A 132 -14.09 -2.03 -19.61
C ALA A 132 -12.62 -2.18 -20.05
N ASN A 133 -11.95 -1.08 -20.36
CA ASN A 133 -10.51 -1.07 -20.70
C ASN A 133 -9.59 -1.14 -19.48
N TYR A 134 -10.11 -0.98 -18.27
CA TYR A 134 -9.34 -1.07 -17.04
C TYR A 134 -9.49 -2.45 -16.40
N TYR A 135 -8.60 -2.75 -15.46
CA TYR A 135 -8.72 -3.98 -14.67
C TYR A 135 -9.97 -3.91 -13.79
N GLU A 136 -10.88 -4.86 -13.98
CA GLU A 136 -12.21 -4.87 -13.37
C GLU A 136 -12.15 -4.73 -11.85
N GLY A 137 -11.29 -5.50 -11.18
CA GLY A 137 -11.17 -5.43 -9.73
C GLY A 137 -10.64 -4.09 -9.21
N VAL A 138 -9.83 -3.34 -9.99
CA VAL A 138 -9.42 -1.98 -9.59
C VAL A 138 -10.57 -1.00 -9.79
N VAL A 139 -11.39 -1.19 -10.83
CA VAL A 139 -12.63 -0.40 -11.02
C VAL A 139 -13.58 -0.62 -9.85
N GLU A 140 -13.79 -1.89 -9.44
CA GLU A 140 -14.70 -2.27 -8.37
C GLU A 140 -14.31 -1.70 -6.99
N LEU A 141 -13.01 -1.56 -6.70
CA LEU A 141 -12.53 -0.95 -5.44
C LEU A 141 -13.10 0.46 -5.20
N TYR A 142 -13.48 1.16 -6.25
CA TYR A 142 -13.97 2.54 -6.24
C TYR A 142 -15.43 2.67 -6.64
N ASN A 143 -16.14 1.55 -6.68
CA ASN A 143 -17.60 1.49 -6.71
C ASN A 143 -18.13 1.54 -5.28
N ARG A 144 -19.16 2.36 -5.06
CA ARG A 144 -19.84 2.38 -3.77
C ARG A 144 -20.74 1.14 -3.65
N ASP A 145 -20.54 0.34 -2.60
CA ASP A 145 -21.18 -0.96 -2.41
C ASP A 145 -22.73 -0.92 -2.44
N ASP A 146 -23.32 0.15 -1.93
CA ASP A 146 -24.77 0.25 -1.78
C ASP A 146 -25.51 0.65 -3.08
N ASN A 147 -24.81 1.26 -4.05
CA ASN A 147 -25.46 1.77 -5.26
C ASN A 147 -24.67 1.55 -6.56
N GLY A 148 -23.42 1.06 -6.48
CA GLY A 148 -22.56 0.78 -7.65
C GLY A 148 -22.05 2.02 -8.39
N SER A 149 -22.18 3.22 -7.80
CA SER A 149 -21.67 4.45 -8.42
C SER A 149 -20.15 4.53 -8.35
N GLN A 150 -19.53 5.08 -9.41
CA GLN A 150 -18.08 5.24 -9.51
C GLN A 150 -17.62 6.57 -8.91
N TYR A 151 -16.59 6.52 -8.05
CA TYR A 151 -16.07 7.72 -7.37
C TYR A 151 -14.59 7.98 -7.61
N ALA A 152 -13.86 7.04 -8.22
CA ALA A 152 -12.50 7.27 -8.69
C ALA A 152 -12.23 6.47 -9.97
N LEU A 153 -11.27 6.91 -10.79
CA LEU A 153 -10.80 6.15 -11.94
C LEU A 153 -9.47 5.46 -11.61
N PRO A 154 -9.24 4.23 -12.11
CA PRO A 154 -8.01 3.49 -11.85
C PRO A 154 -6.77 4.25 -12.30
N LYS A 155 -5.88 4.54 -11.36
CA LYS A 155 -4.57 5.16 -11.61
C LYS A 155 -3.55 4.13 -12.09
N ASP A 156 -3.49 3.02 -11.39
CA ASP A 156 -2.49 1.96 -11.56
C ASP A 156 -3.05 0.61 -11.12
N HIS A 157 -2.20 -0.39 -11.21
CA HIS A 157 -2.37 -1.64 -10.50
C HIS A 157 -1.02 -2.12 -9.97
N ASP A 158 -1.07 -3.01 -8.99
CA ASP A 158 0.10 -3.51 -8.30
C ASP A 158 0.00 -5.01 -8.06
N THR A 159 1.13 -5.69 -8.17
CA THR A 159 1.36 -7.06 -7.69
C THR A 159 2.55 -7.09 -6.75
N ILE A 160 2.78 -8.22 -6.09
CA ILE A 160 3.84 -8.40 -5.10
C ILE A 160 4.88 -9.38 -5.66
N ALA A 161 6.15 -9.12 -5.36
CA ALA A 161 7.27 -9.99 -5.71
C ALA A 161 8.28 -10.12 -4.56
N LEU A 162 9.16 -11.10 -4.65
CA LEU A 162 10.27 -11.31 -3.73
C LEU A 162 11.50 -10.54 -4.25
N LEU A 163 11.95 -9.55 -3.50
CA LEU A 163 13.20 -8.83 -3.74
C LEU A 163 14.35 -9.49 -2.97
N TYR A 164 15.48 -9.73 -3.63
CA TYR A 164 16.66 -10.31 -2.99
C TYR A 164 17.96 -9.61 -3.41
N ASN A 165 18.96 -9.66 -2.52
CA ASN A 165 20.29 -9.07 -2.71
C ASN A 165 21.32 -10.16 -3.03
N LYS A 166 21.73 -10.25 -4.30
CA LYS A 166 22.69 -11.24 -4.82
C LYS A 166 24.01 -11.23 -4.05
N ALA A 167 24.53 -10.06 -3.69
CA ALA A 167 25.80 -9.95 -2.99
C ALA A 167 25.75 -10.58 -1.59
N ILE A 168 24.61 -10.54 -0.89
CA ILE A 168 24.41 -11.20 0.40
C ILE A 168 24.34 -12.71 0.21
N PHE A 169 23.61 -13.20 -0.78
CA PHE A 169 23.51 -14.62 -1.12
C PHE A 169 24.88 -15.21 -1.45
N ASP A 170 25.65 -14.53 -2.32
CA ASP A 170 27.01 -14.92 -2.67
C ASP A 170 27.93 -14.96 -1.45
N LYS A 171 27.85 -13.92 -0.59
CA LYS A 171 28.69 -13.80 0.62
C LYS A 171 28.51 -14.99 1.56
N TYR A 172 27.27 -15.50 1.70
CA TYR A 172 26.97 -16.60 2.63
C TYR A 172 26.80 -17.94 1.93
N GLY A 173 27.00 -18.01 0.60
CA GLY A 173 26.99 -19.26 -0.17
C GLY A 173 25.62 -19.93 -0.20
N VAL A 174 24.56 -19.15 -0.34
CA VAL A 174 23.17 -19.61 -0.50
C VAL A 174 22.74 -19.43 -1.94
N GLU A 175 22.02 -20.40 -2.50
CA GLU A 175 21.48 -20.33 -3.87
C GLU A 175 20.42 -19.21 -3.97
N TYR A 176 20.37 -18.53 -5.11
CA TYR A 176 19.41 -17.46 -5.36
C TYR A 176 17.96 -17.97 -5.43
N PRO A 177 16.98 -17.16 -5.05
CA PRO A 177 15.57 -17.44 -5.31
C PRO A 177 15.31 -17.71 -6.79
N THR A 178 14.47 -18.72 -7.04
CA THR A 178 13.94 -19.05 -8.35
C THR A 178 12.42 -19.07 -8.30
N ASP A 179 11.77 -19.14 -9.46
CA ASP A 179 10.31 -19.22 -9.54
C ASP A 179 9.73 -20.54 -8.97
N ASP A 180 10.59 -21.54 -8.73
CA ASP A 180 10.21 -22.82 -8.11
C ASP A 180 10.36 -22.81 -6.57
N TRP A 181 10.69 -21.65 -5.96
CA TRP A 181 10.81 -21.57 -4.52
C TRP A 181 9.46 -21.61 -3.82
N THR A 182 9.43 -22.40 -2.76
CA THR A 182 8.34 -22.44 -1.79
C THR A 182 8.61 -21.48 -0.63
N TRP A 183 7.61 -21.26 0.22
CA TRP A 183 7.81 -20.52 1.47
C TRP A 183 8.76 -21.24 2.44
N GLU A 184 8.86 -22.57 2.35
CA GLU A 184 9.85 -23.38 3.03
C GLU A 184 11.27 -23.05 2.57
N ASP A 185 11.49 -22.84 1.28
CA ASP A 185 12.79 -22.45 0.73
C ASP A 185 13.22 -21.07 1.22
N VAL A 186 12.28 -20.11 1.27
CA VAL A 186 12.52 -18.78 1.86
C VAL A 186 12.92 -18.90 3.34
N ARG A 187 12.17 -19.67 4.14
CA ARG A 187 12.51 -19.91 5.54
C ARG A 187 13.91 -20.51 5.70
N ASP A 188 14.23 -21.53 4.92
CA ASP A 188 15.50 -22.26 5.03
C ASP A 188 16.68 -21.42 4.57
N ALA A 189 16.53 -20.64 3.50
CA ALA A 189 17.52 -19.67 3.05
C ALA A 189 17.70 -18.55 4.09
N ALA A 190 16.60 -18.03 4.62
CA ALA A 190 16.62 -17.01 5.65
C ALA A 190 17.35 -17.51 6.92
N ALA A 191 17.08 -18.74 7.36
CA ALA A 191 17.76 -19.35 8.51
C ALA A 191 19.28 -19.45 8.29
N LYS A 192 19.70 -19.93 7.10
CA LYS A 192 21.13 -20.07 6.77
C LYS A 192 21.84 -18.71 6.76
N ILE A 193 21.24 -17.70 6.12
CA ILE A 193 21.83 -16.36 6.02
C ILE A 193 21.86 -15.69 7.41
N THR A 194 20.78 -15.75 8.17
CA THR A 194 20.71 -15.16 9.53
C THR A 194 21.75 -15.75 10.46
N GLU A 195 21.92 -17.08 10.46
CA GLU A 195 22.94 -17.73 11.30
C GLU A 195 24.37 -17.37 10.86
N ALA A 196 24.64 -17.41 9.54
CA ALA A 196 25.96 -17.06 9.01
C ALA A 196 26.26 -15.55 9.13
N GLY A 197 25.25 -14.71 8.98
CA GLY A 197 25.33 -13.25 9.04
C GLY A 197 25.29 -12.66 10.44
N LYS A 198 25.10 -13.46 11.48
CA LYS A 198 24.91 -13.01 12.87
C LYS A 198 25.99 -12.07 13.38
N ALA A 199 27.25 -12.31 13.02
CA ALA A 199 28.38 -11.46 13.42
C ALA A 199 28.37 -10.09 12.71
N ASP A 200 27.75 -10.02 11.55
CA ASP A 200 27.62 -8.83 10.70
C ASP A 200 26.30 -8.09 10.93
N GLY A 201 25.39 -8.65 11.74
CA GLY A 201 24.06 -8.11 11.97
C GLY A 201 23.12 -8.26 10.79
N VAL A 202 23.36 -9.25 9.91
CA VAL A 202 22.59 -9.49 8.68
C VAL A 202 21.54 -10.56 8.94
N TYR A 203 20.32 -10.29 8.51
CA TYR A 203 19.20 -11.22 8.51
C TYR A 203 18.93 -11.76 7.10
N GLY A 204 18.40 -12.98 7.01
CA GLY A 204 18.06 -13.58 5.73
C GLY A 204 16.75 -13.03 5.13
N TYR A 205 15.81 -12.63 5.99
CA TYR A 205 14.52 -12.10 5.56
C TYR A 205 14.03 -11.02 6.52
N ALA A 206 13.30 -10.05 6.00
CA ALA A 206 12.52 -9.12 6.80
C ALA A 206 11.14 -8.95 6.18
N ILE A 207 10.11 -8.89 7.00
CA ILE A 207 8.72 -8.73 6.57
C ILE A 207 8.08 -7.58 7.34
N ASN A 208 7.36 -6.73 6.62
CA ASN A 208 6.55 -5.69 7.21
C ASN A 208 5.17 -6.25 7.61
N THR A 209 5.00 -6.62 8.87
CA THR A 209 3.73 -7.16 9.35
C THR A 209 2.64 -6.10 9.50
N SER A 210 2.97 -4.81 9.46
CA SER A 210 1.99 -3.71 9.48
C SER A 210 1.46 -3.35 8.10
N ASN A 211 2.19 -3.64 7.02
CA ASN A 211 1.65 -3.58 5.67
C ASN A 211 1.13 -4.97 5.29
N ASN A 212 -0.17 -5.11 5.26
CA ASN A 212 -0.82 -6.40 5.06
C ASN A 212 -0.62 -6.91 3.62
N GLN A 213 -0.61 -6.01 2.64
CA GLN A 213 -0.61 -6.34 1.21
C GLN A 213 0.72 -6.93 0.72
N ASP A 214 1.86 -6.31 1.05
CA ASP A 214 3.18 -6.83 0.71
C ASP A 214 3.74 -7.78 1.77
N GLY A 215 3.12 -7.81 2.93
CA GLY A 215 3.50 -8.62 4.07
C GLY A 215 2.89 -10.02 4.04
N TRP A 216 1.81 -10.22 4.78
CA TRP A 216 1.34 -11.55 5.19
C TRP A 216 0.06 -12.05 4.50
N TYR A 217 -0.71 -11.20 3.81
CA TYR A 217 -1.93 -11.63 3.14
C TYR A 217 -1.64 -12.73 2.11
N ASN A 218 -0.59 -12.57 1.31
CA ASN A 218 -0.23 -13.51 0.24
C ASN A 218 -0.12 -14.94 0.78
N ILE A 219 0.59 -15.13 1.89
CA ILE A 219 0.78 -16.46 2.50
C ILE A 219 -0.55 -17.11 2.91
N ILE A 220 -1.53 -16.35 3.41
CA ILE A 220 -2.84 -16.89 3.76
C ILE A 220 -3.55 -17.46 2.54
N TYR A 221 -3.53 -16.71 1.43
CA TYR A 221 -4.19 -17.13 0.19
C TYR A 221 -3.47 -18.31 -0.47
N ASP A 222 -2.14 -18.37 -0.42
CA ASP A 222 -1.35 -19.49 -0.94
C ASP A 222 -1.69 -20.82 -0.26
N TYR A 223 -2.07 -20.78 1.01
CA TYR A 223 -2.52 -21.95 1.76
C TYR A 223 -4.04 -22.21 1.70
N GLY A 224 -4.79 -21.44 0.91
CA GLY A 224 -6.22 -21.60 0.68
C GLY A 224 -7.15 -20.92 1.70
N GLY A 225 -6.59 -20.06 2.58
CA GLY A 225 -7.39 -19.21 3.45
C GLY A 225 -7.80 -17.90 2.75
N GLN A 226 -8.71 -17.15 3.34
CA GLN A 226 -9.11 -15.82 2.87
C GLN A 226 -9.23 -14.86 4.06
N VAL A 227 -8.65 -13.68 3.92
CA VAL A 227 -8.81 -12.60 4.91
C VAL A 227 -10.24 -12.08 4.88
N ILE A 228 -10.75 -11.78 3.69
CA ILE A 228 -12.16 -11.49 3.43
C ILE A 228 -12.62 -12.41 2.29
N THR A 229 -13.80 -12.96 2.39
CA THR A 229 -14.40 -13.81 1.34
C THR A 229 -14.74 -12.96 0.10
N ASP A 230 -14.80 -13.58 -1.09
CA ASP A 230 -15.02 -12.90 -2.36
C ASP A 230 -16.36 -12.12 -2.42
N ASP A 231 -17.34 -12.48 -1.58
CA ASP A 231 -18.59 -11.76 -1.48
C ASP A 231 -18.57 -10.59 -0.47
N HIS A 232 -17.40 -10.31 0.11
CA HIS A 232 -17.15 -9.27 1.12
C HIS A 232 -17.99 -9.40 2.41
N LYS A 233 -18.53 -10.60 2.72
CA LYS A 233 -19.47 -10.81 3.83
C LYS A 233 -18.95 -11.70 4.95
N GLY A 234 -17.71 -12.16 4.83
CA GLY A 234 -17.12 -13.07 5.81
C GLY A 234 -15.60 -13.13 5.72
N THR A 235 -15.05 -14.03 6.48
CA THR A 235 -13.61 -14.33 6.54
C THR A 235 -13.40 -15.81 6.81
N THR A 236 -12.29 -16.36 6.31
CA THR A 236 -11.84 -17.71 6.68
C THR A 236 -10.47 -17.69 7.36
N ILE A 237 -10.06 -16.52 7.89
CA ILE A 237 -8.74 -16.33 8.54
C ILE A 237 -8.53 -17.25 9.76
N GLY A 238 -9.60 -17.78 10.34
CA GLY A 238 -9.56 -18.77 11.41
C GLY A 238 -9.64 -20.21 10.95
N SER A 239 -9.69 -20.50 9.63
CA SER A 239 -9.72 -21.87 9.09
C SER A 239 -8.41 -22.62 9.32
N ASP A 240 -8.42 -23.93 9.12
CA ASP A 240 -7.20 -24.74 9.23
C ASP A 240 -6.20 -24.40 8.13
N GLU A 241 -6.67 -24.06 6.92
CA GLU A 241 -5.87 -23.62 5.79
C GLU A 241 -5.17 -22.28 6.10
N ALA A 242 -5.90 -21.27 6.53
CA ALA A 242 -5.32 -19.99 6.94
C ALA A 242 -4.32 -20.14 8.09
N LYS A 243 -4.63 -20.98 9.08
CA LYS A 243 -3.71 -21.30 10.18
C LYS A 243 -2.45 -22.00 9.71
N ALA A 244 -2.51 -22.84 8.67
CA ALA A 244 -1.32 -23.47 8.09
C ALA A 244 -0.40 -22.40 7.46
N GLY A 245 -0.94 -21.45 6.68
CA GLY A 245 -0.19 -20.32 6.15
C GLY A 245 0.42 -19.44 7.24
N MET A 246 -0.34 -19.12 8.27
CA MET A 246 0.14 -18.32 9.39
C MET A 246 1.18 -19.07 10.26
N GLU A 247 1.12 -20.40 10.34
CA GLU A 247 2.17 -21.19 10.96
C GLU A 247 3.46 -21.16 10.14
N MET A 248 3.40 -21.20 8.80
CA MET A 248 4.57 -21.00 7.95
C MET A 248 5.17 -19.60 8.17
N LEU A 249 4.36 -18.55 8.17
CA LEU A 249 4.81 -17.20 8.48
C LEU A 249 5.48 -17.12 9.86
N ARG A 250 4.91 -17.77 10.87
CA ARG A 250 5.51 -17.85 12.21
C ARG A 250 6.91 -18.47 12.17
N GLN A 251 7.10 -19.56 11.41
CA GLN A 251 8.39 -20.20 11.24
C GLN A 251 9.40 -19.30 10.52
N ILE A 252 8.95 -18.52 9.54
CA ILE A 252 9.77 -17.50 8.87
C ILE A 252 10.18 -16.42 9.87
N LEU A 253 9.26 -15.92 10.68
CA LEU A 253 9.52 -14.89 11.70
C LEU A 253 10.53 -15.33 12.76
N GLU A 254 10.65 -16.63 13.07
CA GLU A 254 11.67 -17.15 14.00
C GLU A 254 13.10 -16.95 13.49
N VAL A 255 13.30 -16.88 12.18
CA VAL A 255 14.60 -16.80 11.52
C VAL A 255 14.84 -15.46 10.81
N ALA A 256 13.81 -14.63 10.71
CA ALA A 256 13.84 -13.30 10.09
C ALA A 256 14.35 -12.21 11.05
N ALA A 257 14.44 -10.98 10.55
CA ALA A 257 14.66 -9.80 11.38
C ALA A 257 13.52 -9.67 12.43
N PRO A 258 13.86 -9.46 13.72
CA PRO A 258 12.84 -9.27 14.75
C PRO A 258 11.90 -8.10 14.41
N GLN A 259 10.61 -8.26 14.68
CA GLN A 259 9.62 -7.22 14.36
C GLN A 259 9.88 -5.89 15.08
N THR A 260 10.56 -5.91 16.24
CA THR A 260 11.02 -4.67 16.89
C THR A 260 12.08 -3.92 16.07
N VAL A 261 12.96 -4.64 15.35
CA VAL A 261 13.96 -4.05 14.45
C VAL A 261 13.28 -3.54 13.18
N VAL A 262 12.34 -4.30 12.64
CA VAL A 262 11.55 -3.88 11.46
C VAL A 262 10.73 -2.63 11.77
N ALA A 263 10.07 -2.56 12.92
CA ALA A 263 9.27 -1.40 13.33
C ALA A 263 10.11 -0.13 13.53
N GLU A 264 11.38 -0.27 13.95
CA GLU A 264 12.29 0.86 14.15
C GLU A 264 12.94 1.34 12.85
N THR A 265 13.26 0.43 11.94
CA THR A 265 14.12 0.73 10.78
C THR A 265 13.37 0.71 9.45
N GLY A 266 12.33 -0.12 9.31
CA GLY A 266 11.64 -0.44 8.07
C GLY A 266 12.35 -1.50 7.23
N THR A 267 11.59 -2.32 6.52
CA THR A 267 12.12 -3.40 5.65
C THR A 267 13.00 -2.85 4.53
N ASP A 268 12.58 -1.76 3.90
CA ASP A 268 13.29 -1.14 2.77
C ASP A 268 14.65 -0.58 3.19
N SER A 269 14.68 0.05 4.37
CA SER A 269 15.93 0.58 4.94
C SER A 269 16.89 -0.54 5.34
N LEU A 270 16.37 -1.64 5.93
CA LEU A 270 17.17 -2.84 6.23
C LEU A 270 17.76 -3.44 4.95
N PHE A 271 16.95 -3.55 3.89
CA PHE A 271 17.39 -4.10 2.61
C PHE A 271 18.44 -3.21 1.93
N ASN A 272 18.16 -1.92 1.77
CA ASN A 272 19.06 -0.96 1.14
C ASN A 272 20.38 -0.78 1.90
N SER A 273 20.37 -1.02 3.22
CA SER A 273 21.59 -0.99 4.05
C SER A 273 22.36 -2.32 4.04
N GLY A 274 21.91 -3.33 3.29
CA GLY A 274 22.55 -4.66 3.24
C GLY A 274 22.42 -5.44 4.55
N LEU A 275 21.42 -5.12 5.38
CA LEU A 275 21.15 -5.78 6.66
C LEU A 275 20.08 -6.87 6.57
N THR A 276 19.42 -7.02 5.41
CA THR A 276 18.57 -8.17 5.10
C THR A 276 18.79 -8.63 3.68
N ALA A 277 18.70 -9.95 3.45
CA ALA A 277 18.94 -10.55 2.14
C ALA A 277 17.68 -10.56 1.26
N MET A 278 16.50 -10.66 1.85
CA MET A 278 15.22 -10.76 1.16
C MET A 278 14.14 -9.94 1.86
N ILE A 279 13.22 -9.41 1.06
CA ILE A 279 11.93 -8.84 1.49
C ILE A 279 10.86 -9.16 0.43
N THR A 280 9.60 -9.20 0.80
CA THR A 280 8.48 -9.06 -0.16
C THR A 280 8.15 -7.60 -0.34
N GLN A 281 7.82 -7.21 -1.58
CA GLN A 281 7.51 -5.80 -1.88
C GLN A 281 6.64 -5.68 -3.12
N GLY A 282 5.88 -4.59 -3.20
CA GLY A 282 5.01 -4.31 -4.33
C GLY A 282 5.70 -3.55 -5.47
N SER A 283 5.09 -3.64 -6.66
CA SER A 283 5.60 -3.01 -7.88
C SER A 283 5.77 -1.49 -7.76
N TRP A 284 5.03 -0.81 -6.89
CA TRP A 284 5.16 0.62 -6.60
C TRP A 284 6.53 1.02 -6.04
N MET A 285 7.29 0.05 -5.47
CA MET A 285 8.59 0.30 -4.85
C MET A 285 9.78 0.08 -5.78
N ILE A 286 9.57 -0.39 -7.01
CA ILE A 286 10.66 -0.67 -7.96
C ILE A 286 11.57 0.55 -8.12
N ASN A 287 11.00 1.75 -8.30
CA ASN A 287 11.77 2.99 -8.43
C ASN A 287 12.70 3.27 -7.24
N THR A 288 12.27 2.94 -6.02
CA THR A 288 13.07 3.12 -4.80
C THR A 288 14.31 2.24 -4.85
N PHE A 289 14.15 0.97 -5.22
CA PHE A 289 15.26 0.03 -5.29
C PHE A 289 16.14 0.22 -6.53
N TYR A 290 15.55 0.61 -7.66
CA TYR A 290 16.29 0.93 -8.89
C TYR A 290 17.22 2.16 -8.73
N LYS A 291 16.85 3.13 -7.92
CA LYS A 291 17.65 4.34 -7.62
C LYS A 291 18.63 4.13 -6.47
N ALA A 292 18.62 2.98 -5.80
CA ALA A 292 19.51 2.70 -4.69
C ALA A 292 20.97 2.54 -5.15
N GLU A 293 21.94 2.85 -4.26
CA GLU A 293 23.37 2.81 -4.56
C GLU A 293 23.84 1.42 -5.03
N HIS A 294 23.24 0.35 -4.51
CA HIS A 294 23.62 -1.04 -4.77
C HIS A 294 22.61 -1.80 -5.64
N HIS A 295 21.83 -1.08 -6.46
CA HIS A 295 20.76 -1.69 -7.26
C HIS A 295 21.23 -2.80 -8.21
N ASP A 296 22.49 -2.77 -8.67
CA ASP A 296 23.10 -3.82 -9.51
C ASP A 296 23.13 -5.20 -8.83
N ASP A 297 23.12 -5.22 -7.50
CA ASP A 297 23.09 -6.46 -6.69
C ASP A 297 21.66 -6.95 -6.43
N TYR A 298 20.65 -6.17 -6.80
CA TYR A 298 19.24 -6.49 -6.53
C TYR A 298 18.63 -7.28 -7.67
N ALA A 299 17.72 -8.17 -7.33
CA ALA A 299 16.91 -8.88 -8.31
C ALA A 299 15.55 -9.27 -7.73
N TRP A 300 14.57 -9.44 -8.62
CA TRP A 300 13.21 -9.83 -8.30
C TRP A 300 12.94 -11.26 -8.75
N ALA A 301 12.20 -11.99 -7.95
CA ALA A 301 11.62 -13.29 -8.29
C ALA A 301 10.11 -13.23 -8.03
N MET A 302 9.34 -14.11 -8.64
CA MET A 302 7.94 -14.28 -8.29
C MET A 302 7.82 -14.62 -6.80
N LEU A 303 6.66 -14.32 -6.19
CA LEU A 303 6.41 -14.78 -4.82
C LEU A 303 6.62 -16.30 -4.73
N PRO A 304 7.12 -16.80 -3.60
CA PRO A 304 7.14 -18.23 -3.34
C PRO A 304 5.73 -18.81 -3.36
N TYR A 305 5.60 -20.09 -3.57
CA TYR A 305 4.31 -20.78 -3.52
C TYR A 305 4.20 -21.70 -2.29
N ALA A 306 3.00 -22.11 -1.95
CA ALA A 306 2.74 -23.11 -0.95
C ALA A 306 2.55 -24.48 -1.61
N ASP A 307 3.49 -25.42 -1.45
CA ASP A 307 3.33 -26.80 -1.93
C ASP A 307 2.39 -27.58 -0.96
N VAL A 308 1.09 -27.23 -0.97
CA VAL A 308 0.11 -27.80 -0.01
C VAL A 308 -0.16 -29.28 -0.24
N ASN A 309 0.07 -29.76 -1.45
CA ASN A 309 -0.16 -31.17 -1.80
C ASN A 309 1.13 -32.03 -1.81
N GLY A 310 2.31 -31.42 -1.65
CA GLY A 310 3.60 -32.07 -1.52
C GLY A 310 4.13 -32.68 -2.83
N ASN A 311 3.70 -32.18 -3.98
CA ASN A 311 4.09 -32.71 -5.30
C ASN A 311 5.36 -32.06 -5.88
N GLY A 312 5.85 -30.97 -5.25
CA GLY A 312 7.04 -30.22 -5.66
C GLY A 312 6.82 -29.38 -6.94
N GLN A 313 5.59 -28.99 -7.23
CA GLN A 313 5.23 -28.14 -8.35
C GLN A 313 4.25 -27.07 -7.88
N CYS A 314 4.31 -25.89 -8.46
CA CYS A 314 3.34 -24.83 -8.19
C CYS A 314 2.06 -25.13 -8.98
N ASP A 315 1.05 -25.59 -8.29
CA ASP A 315 -0.27 -25.81 -8.87
C ASP A 315 -1.12 -24.53 -8.78
N LYS A 316 -2.23 -24.51 -9.54
CA LYS A 316 -3.19 -23.40 -9.46
C LYS A 316 -3.76 -23.30 -8.04
N GLY A 317 -3.76 -22.09 -7.49
CA GLY A 317 -4.23 -21.81 -6.12
C GLY A 317 -3.15 -21.98 -5.05
N GLU A 318 -1.88 -22.14 -5.42
CA GLU A 318 -0.76 -22.28 -4.49
C GLU A 318 0.23 -21.10 -4.53
N ARG A 319 0.07 -20.17 -5.51
CA ARG A 319 0.83 -18.92 -5.59
C ARG A 319 -0.10 -17.76 -5.89
N TYR A 320 -0.41 -17.01 -4.88
CA TYR A 320 -1.22 -15.81 -4.99
C TYR A 320 -0.37 -14.54 -4.87
N SER A 321 -0.74 -13.51 -5.60
CA SER A 321 -0.29 -12.15 -5.35
C SER A 321 -1.48 -11.29 -5.00
N ALA A 322 -1.33 -10.48 -3.95
CA ALA A 322 -2.27 -9.40 -3.70
C ALA A 322 -2.30 -8.48 -4.93
N TYR A 323 -3.50 -8.22 -5.41
CA TYR A 323 -3.79 -7.33 -6.50
C TYR A 323 -4.52 -6.11 -5.96
N ASN A 324 -3.99 -4.94 -6.23
CA ASN A 324 -4.55 -3.68 -5.79
C ASN A 324 -4.28 -2.61 -6.84
N GLY A 325 -4.81 -1.44 -6.65
CA GLY A 325 -4.52 -0.27 -7.46
C GLY A 325 -5.09 0.97 -6.79
N LEU A 326 -4.48 2.10 -7.06
CA LEU A 326 -4.96 3.39 -6.58
C LEU A 326 -6.02 3.95 -7.52
N GLY A 327 -6.89 4.78 -6.96
CA GLY A 327 -7.83 5.58 -7.72
C GLY A 327 -7.44 7.06 -7.72
N TRP A 328 -7.66 7.73 -8.85
CA TRP A 328 -7.74 9.18 -8.88
C TRP A 328 -9.16 9.61 -8.49
N ALA A 329 -9.30 10.28 -7.36
CA ALA A 329 -10.56 10.79 -6.84
C ALA A 329 -10.55 12.33 -6.78
N ALA A 330 -11.73 12.92 -6.81
CA ALA A 330 -11.93 14.34 -6.56
C ALA A 330 -12.77 14.56 -5.29
N ALA A 331 -12.54 15.69 -4.61
CA ALA A 331 -13.37 16.07 -3.48
C ALA A 331 -14.79 16.45 -3.94
N ALA A 332 -15.81 15.99 -3.21
CA ALA A 332 -17.21 16.35 -3.50
C ALA A 332 -17.46 17.86 -3.43
N ASN A 333 -16.64 18.58 -2.67
CA ASN A 333 -16.75 20.03 -2.47
C ASN A 333 -15.69 20.85 -3.22
N THR A 334 -15.01 20.26 -4.22
CA THR A 334 -14.08 21.03 -5.08
C THR A 334 -14.79 22.22 -5.72
N ALA A 335 -14.09 23.33 -5.84
CA ALA A 335 -14.65 24.55 -6.43
C ALA A 335 -14.85 24.45 -7.95
N ASP A 336 -14.10 23.55 -8.62
CA ASP A 336 -14.16 23.32 -10.05
C ASP A 336 -14.23 21.81 -10.38
N PRO A 337 -15.39 21.18 -10.20
CA PRO A 337 -15.57 19.76 -10.43
C PRO A 337 -15.35 19.34 -11.90
N ASP A 338 -15.63 20.24 -12.85
CA ASP A 338 -15.43 19.96 -14.27
C ASP A 338 -13.92 19.88 -14.60
N ALA A 339 -13.12 20.80 -14.08
CA ALA A 339 -11.67 20.76 -14.26
C ALA A 339 -11.04 19.59 -13.48
N ALA A 340 -11.51 19.30 -12.26
CA ALA A 340 -11.04 18.16 -11.48
C ALA A 340 -11.29 16.83 -12.21
N TYR A 341 -12.50 16.60 -12.72
CA TYR A 341 -12.80 15.42 -13.52
C TYR A 341 -11.96 15.38 -14.81
N SER A 342 -11.85 16.50 -15.54
CA SER A 342 -11.05 16.55 -16.77
C SER A 342 -9.58 16.16 -16.52
N LEU A 343 -8.99 16.57 -15.40
CA LEU A 343 -7.63 16.13 -15.01
C LEU A 343 -7.58 14.64 -14.71
N ILE A 344 -8.56 14.11 -13.97
CA ILE A 344 -8.68 12.68 -13.66
C ILE A 344 -8.80 11.87 -14.95
N SER A 345 -9.69 12.26 -15.85
CA SER A 345 -9.88 11.62 -17.17
C SER A 345 -8.58 11.63 -17.98
N TYR A 346 -7.84 12.75 -17.98
CA TYR A 346 -6.56 12.82 -18.67
C TYR A 346 -5.52 11.86 -18.09
N PHE A 347 -5.33 11.83 -16.77
CA PHE A 347 -4.42 10.87 -16.10
C PHE A 347 -4.79 9.42 -16.39
N CYS A 348 -6.07 9.13 -16.55
CA CYS A 348 -6.57 7.79 -16.83
C CYS A 348 -6.69 7.49 -18.33
N SER A 349 -6.46 8.45 -19.23
CA SER A 349 -6.50 8.24 -20.68
C SER A 349 -5.43 7.24 -21.14
N GLU A 350 -5.66 6.54 -22.24
CA GLU A 350 -4.68 5.60 -22.82
C GLU A 350 -3.31 6.25 -23.02
N LYS A 351 -3.28 7.51 -23.49
CA LYS A 351 -2.04 8.28 -23.69
C LYS A 351 -1.28 8.43 -22.38
N ALA A 352 -1.92 8.96 -21.34
CA ALA A 352 -1.27 9.22 -20.07
C ALA A 352 -0.89 7.93 -19.33
N GLN A 353 -1.70 6.88 -19.43
CA GLN A 353 -1.42 5.57 -18.84
C GLN A 353 -0.19 4.90 -19.49
N LYS A 354 -0.04 4.99 -20.81
CA LYS A 354 1.18 4.55 -21.52
C LYS A 354 2.40 5.37 -21.10
N GLU A 355 2.25 6.68 -21.01
CA GLU A 355 3.33 7.56 -20.60
C GLU A 355 3.74 7.31 -19.15
N GLN A 356 2.79 7.13 -18.24
CA GLN A 356 3.04 6.74 -16.86
C GLN A 356 3.89 5.46 -16.78
N ALA A 357 3.52 4.43 -17.55
CA ALA A 357 4.27 3.18 -17.63
C ALA A 357 5.68 3.40 -18.20
N ALA A 358 5.82 4.09 -19.33
CA ALA A 358 7.10 4.35 -19.98
C ALA A 358 8.07 5.19 -19.12
N LEU A 359 7.54 6.09 -18.29
CA LEU A 359 8.32 6.85 -17.31
C LEU A 359 8.68 6.05 -16.04
N GLY A 360 8.23 4.80 -15.95
CA GLY A 360 8.45 3.94 -14.78
C GLY A 360 7.77 4.47 -13.51
N VAL A 361 6.65 5.19 -13.66
CA VAL A 361 5.89 5.69 -12.51
C VAL A 361 5.26 4.54 -11.76
N THR A 362 4.36 3.79 -12.42
CA THR A 362 3.74 2.54 -11.95
C THR A 362 3.23 1.73 -13.15
N MET A 363 2.86 0.48 -12.94
CA MET A 363 2.07 -0.28 -13.91
C MET A 363 0.72 0.42 -14.11
N ALA A 364 0.23 0.45 -15.35
CA ALA A 364 -0.97 1.19 -15.69
C ALA A 364 -2.25 0.50 -15.17
N GLY A 365 -3.24 1.26 -14.71
CA GLY A 365 -4.57 0.74 -14.39
C GLY A 365 -5.36 0.26 -15.60
N MET A 366 -4.97 0.66 -16.81
CA MET A 366 -5.55 0.24 -18.08
C MET A 366 -4.87 -1.03 -18.60
N LYS A 367 -5.66 -1.99 -19.07
CA LYS A 367 -5.18 -3.28 -19.61
C LYS A 367 -4.33 -3.08 -20.87
N GLY A 368 -3.24 -3.84 -20.98
CA GLY A 368 -2.42 -3.94 -22.18
C GLY A 368 -1.57 -2.70 -22.50
N VAL A 369 -1.36 -1.80 -21.55
CA VAL A 369 -0.53 -0.60 -21.75
C VAL A 369 0.68 -0.52 -20.82
N SER A 370 0.93 -1.55 -20.00
CA SER A 370 2.09 -1.62 -19.08
C SER A 370 3.34 -2.26 -19.69
N GLU A 371 3.32 -2.66 -20.97
CA GLU A 371 4.48 -3.30 -21.62
C GLU A 371 5.75 -2.45 -21.53
N ASP A 372 5.63 -1.13 -21.59
CA ASP A 372 6.76 -0.21 -21.51
C ASP A 372 7.28 0.01 -20.08
N PHE A 373 6.54 -0.41 -19.06
CA PHE A 373 6.94 -0.22 -17.66
C PHE A 373 8.26 -0.94 -17.34
N ALA A 374 8.40 -2.19 -17.76
CA ALA A 374 9.63 -2.95 -17.56
C ALA A 374 10.84 -2.30 -18.27
N ASN A 375 10.62 -1.63 -19.40
CA ASN A 375 11.68 -0.96 -20.17
C ASN A 375 12.25 0.27 -19.45
N ALA A 376 11.54 0.84 -18.47
CA ALA A 376 12.00 1.97 -17.69
C ALA A 376 13.15 1.62 -16.72
N PHE A 377 13.40 0.34 -16.47
CA PHE A 377 14.37 -0.16 -15.48
C PHE A 377 15.52 -0.91 -16.15
N GLU A 378 16.32 -0.21 -16.96
CA GLU A 378 17.44 -0.82 -17.70
C GLU A 378 18.40 -1.59 -16.76
N GLY A 379 18.63 -2.87 -17.06
CA GLY A 379 19.51 -3.74 -16.28
C GLY A 379 18.88 -4.41 -15.06
N MET A 380 17.63 -4.06 -14.70
CA MET A 380 16.87 -4.72 -13.64
C MET A 380 15.65 -5.42 -14.25
N ASP A 381 15.59 -6.74 -14.14
CA ASP A 381 14.43 -7.52 -14.57
C ASP A 381 13.30 -7.39 -13.53
N VAL A 382 12.22 -6.76 -13.93
CA VAL A 382 11.01 -6.55 -13.11
C VAL A 382 9.82 -7.39 -13.60
N SER A 383 10.07 -8.35 -14.49
CA SER A 383 9.03 -9.21 -15.09
C SER A 383 8.27 -10.07 -14.05
N ALA A 384 8.84 -10.26 -12.87
CA ALA A 384 8.18 -10.99 -11.78
C ALA A 384 6.80 -10.43 -11.45
N PHE A 385 6.60 -9.10 -11.60
CA PHE A 385 5.33 -8.45 -11.31
C PHE A 385 4.27 -8.70 -12.38
N THR A 386 4.62 -8.62 -13.67
CA THR A 386 3.69 -8.91 -14.76
C THR A 386 3.41 -10.42 -14.88
N ARG A 387 4.42 -11.25 -14.60
CA ARG A 387 4.27 -12.71 -14.58
C ARG A 387 3.38 -13.18 -13.42
N ALA A 388 3.29 -12.45 -12.32
CA ALA A 388 2.33 -12.75 -11.26
C ALA A 388 0.88 -12.71 -11.78
N GLU A 389 0.57 -11.87 -12.78
CA GLU A 389 -0.74 -11.81 -13.43
C GLU A 389 -0.94 -12.94 -14.45
N GLU A 390 0.12 -13.33 -15.17
CA GLU A 390 0.04 -14.27 -16.29
C GLU A 390 0.14 -15.73 -15.84
N GLU A 391 0.96 -16.00 -14.83
CA GLU A 391 1.36 -17.35 -14.41
C GLU A 391 0.89 -17.69 -12.98
N GLY A 392 0.59 -16.69 -12.15
CA GLY A 392 0.11 -16.83 -10.77
C GLY A 392 -1.41 -16.76 -10.66
N ASP A 393 -1.88 -16.78 -9.42
CA ASP A 393 -3.24 -16.46 -9.06
C ASP A 393 -3.27 -15.08 -8.39
N LEU A 394 -4.36 -14.35 -8.56
CA LEU A 394 -4.53 -13.02 -7.97
C LEU A 394 -5.68 -13.05 -6.97
N PHE A 395 -5.55 -12.32 -5.89
CA PHE A 395 -6.67 -11.96 -5.05
C PHE A 395 -6.72 -10.44 -4.90
N PHE A 396 -7.92 -9.88 -4.97
CA PHE A 396 -8.08 -8.44 -4.72
C PHE A 396 -7.81 -8.15 -3.26
N ARG A 397 -7.13 -7.01 -3.03
CA ARG A 397 -6.85 -6.59 -1.66
C ARG A 397 -8.14 -6.61 -0.85
N PRO A 398 -8.17 -7.39 0.25
CA PRO A 398 -9.37 -7.57 1.04
C PRO A 398 -9.90 -6.24 1.58
N TYR A 399 -11.19 -5.99 1.42
CA TYR A 399 -11.85 -4.81 1.96
C TYR A 399 -13.29 -5.12 2.40
N THR A 400 -13.80 -4.30 3.29
CA THR A 400 -15.21 -4.16 3.65
C THR A 400 -15.47 -2.68 3.94
N ARG A 401 -16.66 -2.29 4.32
CA ARG A 401 -16.94 -0.90 4.73
C ARG A 401 -16.11 -0.49 5.94
N ASN A 402 -15.86 -1.41 6.87
CA ASN A 402 -15.10 -1.20 8.08
C ASN A 402 -13.63 -1.67 7.97
N THR A 403 -13.03 -1.62 6.78
CA THR A 403 -11.66 -2.12 6.54
C THR A 403 -10.65 -1.58 7.55
N THR A 404 -10.56 -0.27 7.72
CA THR A 404 -9.60 0.34 8.65
C THR A 404 -9.83 -0.12 10.09
N VAL A 405 -11.08 -0.34 10.48
CA VAL A 405 -11.42 -0.76 11.85
C VAL A 405 -10.87 -2.15 12.16
N TRP A 406 -11.09 -3.12 11.27
CA TRP A 406 -10.59 -4.47 11.53
C TRP A 406 -9.09 -4.59 11.23
N GLU A 407 -8.54 -3.92 10.21
CA GLU A 407 -7.09 -3.91 9.97
C GLU A 407 -6.31 -3.35 11.16
N ASP A 408 -6.73 -2.22 11.72
CA ASP A 408 -6.11 -1.63 12.91
C ASP A 408 -6.23 -2.58 14.12
N ALA A 409 -7.38 -3.21 14.31
CA ALA A 409 -7.59 -4.13 15.43
C ALA A 409 -6.73 -5.40 15.28
N LEU A 410 -6.48 -5.89 14.06
CA LEU A 410 -5.58 -7.01 13.81
C LEU A 410 -4.12 -6.70 14.21
N GLN A 411 -3.69 -5.45 14.13
CA GLN A 411 -2.33 -5.00 14.49
C GLN A 411 -2.16 -4.69 15.99
N GLN A 412 -3.19 -4.86 16.80
CA GLN A 412 -3.19 -4.56 18.23
C GLN A 412 -3.13 -5.83 19.10
N ASN A 413 -3.04 -5.62 20.43
CA ASN A 413 -3.21 -6.68 21.41
C ASN A 413 -4.58 -7.33 21.26
N GLY A 414 -4.61 -8.64 21.14
CA GLY A 414 -5.81 -9.41 20.85
C GLY A 414 -6.00 -9.78 19.39
N GLY A 415 -5.28 -9.09 18.46
CA GLY A 415 -5.05 -9.51 17.09
C GLY A 415 -3.69 -10.24 16.96
N PHE A 416 -2.89 -9.85 15.99
CA PHE A 416 -1.62 -10.52 15.69
C PHE A 416 -0.39 -9.96 16.40
N LEU A 417 -0.47 -8.81 17.07
CA LEU A 417 0.70 -8.14 17.65
C LEU A 417 1.54 -9.08 18.55
N ASP A 418 0.88 -9.83 19.45
CA ASP A 418 1.57 -10.76 20.34
C ASP A 418 2.27 -11.88 19.55
N ALA A 419 1.68 -12.35 18.44
CA ALA A 419 2.25 -13.38 17.59
C ALA A 419 3.45 -12.85 16.78
N TRP A 420 3.38 -11.62 16.30
CA TRP A 420 4.51 -10.94 15.63
C TRP A 420 5.72 -10.78 16.53
N LEU A 421 5.49 -10.45 17.80
CA LEU A 421 6.57 -10.21 18.78
C LEU A 421 7.10 -11.49 19.43
N ASN A 422 6.35 -12.59 19.42
CA ASN A 422 6.68 -13.84 20.08
C ASN A 422 6.51 -15.06 19.15
N PRO A 423 7.21 -15.11 17.99
CA PRO A 423 7.03 -16.18 17.00
C PRO A 423 7.45 -17.56 17.50
N SER A 424 8.19 -17.68 18.59
CA SER A 424 8.64 -18.98 19.15
C SER A 424 7.52 -19.82 19.77
N ASP A 425 6.31 -19.27 19.96
CA ASP A 425 5.17 -20.00 20.52
C ASP A 425 4.05 -20.22 19.47
N PRO A 426 3.94 -21.44 18.91
CA PRO A 426 2.91 -21.74 17.90
C PRO A 426 1.48 -21.52 18.40
N ALA A 427 1.24 -21.68 19.70
CA ALA A 427 -0.10 -21.50 20.27
C ALA A 427 -0.56 -20.04 20.22
N VAL A 428 0.36 -19.08 20.24
CA VAL A 428 0.05 -17.66 20.15
C VAL A 428 -0.48 -17.33 18.75
N MET A 429 0.17 -17.86 17.68
CA MET A 429 -0.27 -17.64 16.30
C MET A 429 -1.65 -18.24 16.01
N ALA A 430 -1.87 -19.50 16.39
CA ALA A 430 -3.17 -20.17 16.20
C ALA A 430 -4.30 -19.41 16.91
N LYS A 431 -4.05 -18.95 18.13
CA LYS A 431 -5.01 -18.15 18.90
C LYS A 431 -5.26 -16.77 18.24
N ALA A 432 -4.21 -16.15 17.67
CA ALA A 432 -4.37 -14.89 16.96
C ALA A 432 -5.28 -15.03 15.73
N CYS A 433 -5.19 -16.15 14.98
CA CYS A 433 -6.10 -16.44 13.88
C CYS A 433 -7.57 -16.59 14.35
N ASP A 434 -7.81 -17.31 15.47
CA ASP A 434 -9.16 -17.44 16.05
C ASP A 434 -9.73 -16.07 16.49
N ASN A 435 -8.88 -15.21 17.04
CA ASN A 435 -9.28 -13.87 17.44
C ASN A 435 -9.54 -12.99 16.20
N ALA A 436 -8.67 -13.08 15.17
CA ALA A 436 -8.80 -12.32 13.93
C ALA A 436 -10.12 -12.65 13.22
N GLN A 437 -10.53 -13.93 13.18
CA GLN A 437 -11.83 -14.35 12.67
C GLN A 437 -12.95 -13.54 13.34
N LYS A 438 -12.92 -13.48 14.66
CA LYS A 438 -13.94 -12.77 15.42
C LYS A 438 -13.89 -11.25 15.24
N ILE A 439 -12.70 -10.67 15.19
CA ILE A 439 -12.52 -9.21 14.96
C ILE A 439 -13.15 -8.81 13.63
N ILE A 440 -12.89 -9.58 12.57
CA ILE A 440 -13.42 -9.29 11.24
C ILE A 440 -14.94 -9.51 11.20
N GLU A 441 -15.44 -10.64 11.76
CA GLU A 441 -16.88 -10.92 11.84
C GLU A 441 -17.64 -9.83 12.61
N ASP A 442 -17.10 -9.38 13.76
CA ASP A 442 -17.72 -8.31 14.57
C ASP A 442 -17.71 -6.96 13.79
N ALA A 443 -16.66 -6.68 13.01
CA ALA A 443 -16.58 -5.46 12.19
C ALA A 443 -17.57 -5.49 11.02
N ILE A 444 -17.69 -6.62 10.32
CA ILE A 444 -18.68 -6.80 9.24
C ILE A 444 -20.11 -6.70 9.80
N ALA A 445 -20.37 -7.31 10.95
CA ALA A 445 -21.71 -7.27 11.59
C ALA A 445 -22.10 -5.85 12.05
N ALA A 446 -21.14 -4.93 12.16
CA ALA A 446 -21.37 -3.53 12.53
C ALA A 446 -21.63 -2.59 11.34
N GLU A 447 -21.51 -3.07 10.10
CA GLU A 447 -21.81 -2.35 8.84
C GLU A 447 -23.32 -2.20 8.61
#